data_5287ada0ed22664a1ff28b35fc1b8b07
#
_entry.id   5287ada0ed22664a1ff28b35fc1b8b07
#
_cell.length_a   1.000
_cell.length_b   1.000
_cell.length_c   1.000
_cell.angle_alpha   90.00
_cell.angle_beta   90.00
_cell.angle_gamma   90.00
#
_symmetry.space_group_name_H-M   'P 1'
#
loop_
_entity.id
_entity.type
_entity.pdbx_description
1 polymer ?
#
loop_
_entity_poly.entity_id
_entity_poly.type
_entity_poly.pdbx_seq_one_letter_code
_entity_poly.pdbx_strand_id
1 'polypeptide(L)'
;MTVLLAGLCTVDLVQRVAELPAAGEKVQSLGVEVAAGGPATNAAVTVAALGEEAVLVTALGRHPLAGLARADLSAHGVRVADIAPEQDEPPAVSAVAVRDRDGERTVVSRNAGQHPGAMPGELPDDVRVVLVDGHLPRLALGVARWARERGIPVVLDAGSWKPVLDDLLPLVGIAACSAHFRAPGPGLRERGVPAVVVTDGPRPVRWETADGAGEIEVPRVRAVDTLGAGDVWHGALAYGVGRFRLPELIRFANEVAATKVRHAGPRAWVPEVRKLGVR
;
A
#
# COMPACT_ATOMS: atom_id res chain seq x y z
N MET A 1 -12.21 -15.35 -3.92
CA MET A 1 -12.39 -14.08 -4.68
C MET A 1 -11.10 -13.30 -4.59
N THR A 2 -10.75 -12.59 -5.66
CA THR A 2 -9.43 -11.94 -5.79
C THR A 2 -9.53 -10.45 -5.46
N VAL A 3 -8.56 -9.93 -4.71
CA VAL A 3 -8.27 -8.48 -4.62
C VAL A 3 -7.11 -8.19 -5.56
N LEU A 4 -7.31 -7.27 -6.48
CA LEU A 4 -6.29 -6.83 -7.43
C LEU A 4 -5.64 -5.53 -6.93
N LEU A 5 -4.33 -5.52 -6.81
CA LEU A 5 -3.57 -4.36 -6.38
C LEU A 5 -2.64 -3.94 -7.53
N ALA A 6 -2.70 -2.69 -7.94
CA ALA A 6 -1.94 -2.21 -9.09
C ALA A 6 -1.11 -0.98 -8.70
N GLY A 7 0.20 -1.12 -8.69
CA GLY A 7 1.07 -0.03 -8.27
C GLY A 7 2.52 -0.41 -8.04
N LEU A 8 3.17 0.35 -7.18
CA LEU A 8 4.60 0.29 -6.93
C LEU A 8 5.02 -0.97 -6.16
N CYS A 9 6.03 -1.64 -6.68
CA CYS A 9 6.84 -2.60 -5.94
C CYS A 9 8.29 -2.09 -5.89
N THR A 10 8.85 -2.06 -4.70
CA THR A 10 10.26 -1.74 -4.44
C THR A 10 10.99 -2.95 -3.87
N VAL A 11 12.30 -2.95 -3.93
CA VAL A 11 13.15 -3.77 -3.06
C VAL A 11 13.59 -2.88 -1.91
N ASP A 12 13.11 -3.15 -0.72
CA ASP A 12 13.47 -2.37 0.47
C ASP A 12 14.60 -3.09 1.22
N LEU A 13 15.74 -2.40 1.35
CA LEU A 13 16.83 -2.78 2.23
C LEU A 13 16.66 -2.03 3.56
N VAL A 14 16.16 -2.70 4.57
CA VAL A 14 15.88 -2.11 5.88
C VAL A 14 16.99 -2.46 6.85
N GLN A 15 17.67 -1.46 7.38
CA GLN A 15 18.73 -1.61 8.37
C GLN A 15 18.31 -0.96 9.69
N ARG A 16 18.36 -1.74 10.79
CA ARG A 16 18.21 -1.20 12.13
C ARG A 16 19.53 -0.71 12.64
N VAL A 17 19.54 0.48 13.22
CA VAL A 17 20.71 1.13 13.79
C VAL A 17 20.41 1.67 15.19
N ALA A 18 21.40 1.75 16.04
CA ALA A 18 21.25 2.38 17.36
C ALA A 18 20.93 3.88 17.22
N GLU A 19 21.67 4.57 16.37
CA GLU A 19 21.46 5.99 16.02
C GLU A 19 21.53 6.16 14.48
N LEU A 20 20.74 7.10 13.96
CA LEU A 20 20.80 7.45 12.54
C LEU A 20 22.14 8.14 12.25
N PRO A 21 22.84 7.78 11.17
CA PRO A 21 24.15 8.37 10.86
C PRO A 21 24.03 9.87 10.55
N ALA A 22 24.95 10.65 11.09
CA ALA A 22 25.17 12.03 10.64
C ALA A 22 25.90 12.06 9.29
N ALA A 23 25.99 13.24 8.67
CA ALA A 23 26.73 13.40 7.42
C ALA A 23 28.20 12.99 7.57
N GLY A 24 28.64 12.05 6.74
CA GLY A 24 30.01 11.51 6.76
C GLY A 24 30.26 10.43 7.83
N GLU A 25 29.26 10.07 8.63
CA GLU A 25 29.39 9.04 9.67
C GLU A 25 29.13 7.65 9.11
N LYS A 26 29.89 6.66 9.63
CA LYS A 26 29.66 5.24 9.41
C LYS A 26 29.17 4.60 10.69
N VAL A 27 27.93 4.08 10.68
CA VAL A 27 27.36 3.34 11.80
C VAL A 27 27.27 1.84 11.49
N GLN A 28 27.27 1.00 12.53
CA GLN A 28 27.05 -0.43 12.38
C GLN A 28 25.55 -0.74 12.46
N SER A 29 25.07 -1.59 11.56
CA SER A 29 23.72 -2.09 11.60
C SER A 29 23.56 -3.15 12.69
N LEU A 30 22.46 -3.09 13.45
CA LEU A 30 22.04 -4.09 14.44
C LEU A 30 21.32 -5.27 13.75
N GLY A 31 20.76 -5.05 12.58
CA GLY A 31 20.05 -6.04 11.78
C GLY A 31 19.77 -5.53 10.39
N VAL A 32 19.67 -6.47 9.44
CA VAL A 32 19.37 -6.19 8.03
C VAL A 32 18.24 -7.09 7.58
N GLU A 33 17.24 -6.49 6.97
CA GLU A 33 16.13 -7.20 6.33
C GLU A 33 15.97 -6.71 4.89
N VAL A 34 15.64 -7.64 3.99
CA VAL A 34 15.29 -7.34 2.60
C VAL A 34 13.90 -7.84 2.34
N ALA A 35 13.02 -6.96 1.88
CA ALA A 35 11.64 -7.31 1.57
C ALA A 35 11.15 -6.55 0.32
N ALA A 36 10.08 -7.03 -0.27
CA ALA A 36 9.34 -6.23 -1.23
C ALA A 36 8.62 -5.09 -0.50
N GLY A 37 8.71 -3.88 -1.01
CA GLY A 37 8.05 -2.69 -0.45
C GLY A 37 7.19 -1.97 -1.48
N GLY A 38 6.71 -0.80 -1.09
CA GLY A 38 5.81 0.02 -1.89
C GLY A 38 4.34 -0.13 -1.46
N PRO A 39 3.51 0.91 -1.70
CA PRO A 39 2.15 0.96 -1.15
C PRO A 39 1.28 -0.22 -1.62
N ALA A 40 1.13 -0.43 -2.92
CA ALA A 40 0.35 -1.55 -3.46
C ALA A 40 0.89 -2.91 -3.02
N THR A 41 2.21 -3.05 -2.88
CA THR A 41 2.89 -4.27 -2.45
C THR A 41 2.58 -4.63 -0.99
N ASN A 42 2.75 -3.70 -0.06
CA ASN A 42 2.44 -3.93 1.35
C ASN A 42 0.94 -4.15 1.56
N ALA A 43 0.09 -3.46 0.79
CA ALA A 43 -1.34 -3.73 0.77
C ALA A 43 -1.65 -5.16 0.27
N ALA A 44 -0.94 -5.68 -0.75
CA ALA A 44 -1.12 -7.04 -1.25
C ALA A 44 -0.73 -8.10 -0.21
N VAL A 45 0.40 -7.92 0.47
CA VAL A 45 0.81 -8.79 1.58
C VAL A 45 -0.24 -8.78 2.69
N THR A 46 -0.85 -7.63 2.97
CA THR A 46 -1.92 -7.53 3.99
C THR A 46 -3.17 -8.31 3.59
N VAL A 47 -3.61 -8.16 2.34
CA VAL A 47 -4.76 -8.90 1.80
C VAL A 47 -4.52 -10.42 1.88
N ALA A 48 -3.34 -10.88 1.45
CA ALA A 48 -2.95 -12.29 1.53
C ALA A 48 -2.87 -12.78 2.98
N ALA A 49 -2.33 -11.97 3.90
CA ALA A 49 -2.29 -12.27 5.34
C ALA A 49 -3.69 -12.44 5.93
N LEU A 50 -4.67 -11.64 5.49
CA LEU A 50 -6.06 -11.73 5.90
C LEU A 50 -6.82 -12.92 5.28
N GLY A 51 -6.15 -13.71 4.43
CA GLY A 51 -6.68 -14.97 3.90
C GLY A 51 -7.42 -14.86 2.58
N GLU A 52 -7.23 -13.78 1.82
CA GLU A 52 -7.81 -13.64 0.49
C GLU A 52 -6.75 -13.70 -0.62
N GLU A 53 -7.14 -14.12 -1.81
CA GLU A 53 -6.24 -14.13 -2.95
C GLU A 53 -5.84 -12.69 -3.31
N ALA A 54 -4.53 -12.42 -3.31
CA ALA A 54 -3.96 -11.13 -3.66
C ALA A 54 -3.15 -11.25 -4.96
N VAL A 55 -3.50 -10.41 -5.94
CA VAL A 55 -2.75 -10.28 -7.19
C VAL A 55 -2.16 -8.89 -7.26
N LEU A 56 -0.85 -8.81 -7.26
CA LEU A 56 -0.12 -7.56 -7.44
C LEU A 56 0.29 -7.40 -8.91
N VAL A 57 -0.26 -6.39 -9.57
CA VAL A 57 0.18 -5.95 -10.90
C VAL A 57 1.20 -4.83 -10.73
N THR A 58 2.42 -5.06 -11.19
CA THR A 58 3.53 -4.13 -10.99
C THR A 58 4.61 -4.29 -12.04
N ALA A 59 5.62 -3.43 -12.05
CA ALA A 59 6.79 -3.52 -12.91
C ALA A 59 8.02 -3.93 -12.08
N LEU A 60 8.53 -5.13 -12.28
CA LEU A 60 9.71 -5.66 -11.58
C LEU A 60 10.89 -5.94 -12.53
N GLY A 61 10.61 -6.53 -13.70
CA GLY A 61 11.65 -6.94 -14.64
C GLY A 61 12.42 -8.18 -14.21
N ARG A 62 13.53 -8.45 -14.88
CA ARG A 62 14.37 -9.65 -14.67
C ARG A 62 15.72 -9.39 -13.99
N HIS A 63 15.94 -8.15 -13.54
CA HIS A 63 17.14 -7.83 -12.76
C HIS A 63 17.23 -8.71 -11.49
N PRO A 64 18.43 -9.13 -11.03
CA PRO A 64 18.57 -9.99 -9.84
C PRO A 64 17.85 -9.46 -8.58
N LEU A 65 17.81 -8.14 -8.37
CA LEU A 65 17.08 -7.56 -7.25
C LEU A 65 15.56 -7.85 -7.33
N ALA A 66 14.98 -7.92 -8.52
CA ALA A 66 13.57 -8.28 -8.69
C ALA A 66 13.27 -9.71 -8.17
N GLY A 67 14.26 -10.60 -8.23
CA GLY A 67 14.17 -11.95 -7.67
C GLY A 67 13.94 -11.94 -6.16
N LEU A 68 14.55 -10.99 -5.43
CA LEU A 68 14.34 -10.85 -3.98
C LEU A 68 12.89 -10.44 -3.66
N ALA A 69 12.34 -9.46 -4.38
CA ALA A 69 10.95 -9.06 -4.20
C ALA A 69 9.98 -10.19 -4.55
N ARG A 70 10.21 -10.93 -5.64
CA ARG A 70 9.36 -12.08 -6.02
C ARG A 70 9.39 -13.17 -4.97
N ALA A 71 10.56 -13.47 -4.41
CA ALA A 71 10.71 -14.49 -3.36
C ALA A 71 9.93 -14.11 -2.09
N ASP A 72 10.05 -12.85 -1.64
CA ASP A 72 9.30 -12.35 -0.48
C ASP A 72 7.79 -12.40 -0.73
N LEU A 73 7.33 -11.91 -1.87
CA LEU A 73 5.90 -11.91 -2.23
C LEU A 73 5.32 -13.32 -2.32
N SER A 74 6.05 -14.24 -2.95
CA SER A 74 5.66 -15.66 -3.05
C SER A 74 5.56 -16.32 -1.67
N ALA A 75 6.54 -16.07 -0.78
CA ALA A 75 6.54 -16.58 0.59
C ALA A 75 5.34 -16.08 1.42
N HIS A 76 4.78 -14.93 1.04
CA HIS A 76 3.61 -14.32 1.70
C HIS A 76 2.29 -14.52 0.93
N GLY A 77 2.26 -15.39 -0.08
CA GLY A 77 1.05 -15.76 -0.79
C GLY A 77 0.52 -14.72 -1.78
N VAL A 78 1.36 -13.77 -2.21
CA VAL A 78 0.99 -12.78 -3.22
C VAL A 78 1.41 -13.27 -4.61
N ARG A 79 0.45 -13.32 -5.53
CA ARG A 79 0.71 -13.60 -6.95
C ARG A 79 1.10 -12.30 -7.67
N VAL A 80 2.23 -12.32 -8.38
CA VAL A 80 2.74 -11.16 -9.13
C VAL A 80 2.39 -11.29 -10.60
N ALA A 81 1.77 -10.27 -11.17
CA ALA A 81 1.61 -10.05 -12.60
C ALA A 81 2.54 -8.89 -13.01
N ASP A 82 3.67 -9.23 -13.61
CA ASP A 82 4.69 -8.26 -14.01
C ASP A 82 4.39 -7.68 -15.40
N ILE A 83 4.28 -6.36 -15.49
CA ILE A 83 4.03 -5.64 -16.76
C ILE A 83 5.31 -5.29 -17.52
N ALA A 84 6.47 -5.61 -16.98
CA ALA A 84 7.78 -5.33 -17.60
C ALA A 84 8.75 -6.51 -17.49
N PRO A 85 8.33 -7.77 -17.83
CA PRO A 85 9.09 -8.98 -17.52
C PRO A 85 10.47 -9.02 -18.18
N GLU A 86 10.64 -8.33 -19.31
CA GLU A 86 11.90 -8.28 -20.07
C GLU A 86 12.83 -7.14 -19.68
N GLN A 87 12.46 -6.31 -18.70
CA GLN A 87 13.27 -5.18 -18.26
C GLN A 87 14.51 -5.65 -17.52
N ASP A 88 15.70 -5.18 -17.96
CA ASP A 88 17.01 -5.48 -17.36
C ASP A 88 17.42 -4.51 -16.25
N GLU A 89 16.89 -3.27 -16.26
CA GLU A 89 17.23 -2.28 -15.25
C GLU A 89 16.74 -2.73 -13.87
N PRO A 90 17.44 -2.28 -12.79
CA PRO A 90 16.98 -2.54 -11.43
C PRO A 90 15.55 -2.04 -11.21
N PRO A 91 14.72 -2.77 -10.47
CA PRO A 91 13.43 -2.28 -10.01
C PRO A 91 13.62 -1.06 -9.09
N ALA A 92 12.54 -0.45 -8.66
CA ALA A 92 12.59 0.56 -7.61
C ALA A 92 13.25 -0.02 -6.34
N VAL A 93 14.11 0.77 -5.69
CA VAL A 93 14.86 0.35 -4.50
C VAL A 93 14.76 1.43 -3.43
N SER A 94 14.55 1.03 -2.18
CA SER A 94 14.63 1.90 -1.02
C SER A 94 15.69 1.39 -0.05
N ALA A 95 16.65 2.26 0.33
CA ALA A 95 17.53 2.03 1.45
C ALA A 95 16.93 2.75 2.68
N VAL A 96 16.62 1.99 3.71
CA VAL A 96 15.94 2.49 4.91
C VAL A 96 16.82 2.24 6.13
N ALA A 97 17.19 3.31 6.85
CA ALA A 97 17.79 3.22 8.18
C ALA A 97 16.68 3.50 9.21
N VAL A 98 16.47 2.58 10.15
CA VAL A 98 15.47 2.69 11.22
C VAL A 98 16.19 2.73 12.55
N ARG A 99 15.97 3.79 13.34
CA ARG A 99 16.50 3.87 14.70
C ARG A 99 15.73 2.94 15.64
N ASP A 100 16.45 2.07 16.33
CA ASP A 100 15.85 0.96 17.08
C ASP A 100 14.98 1.41 18.26
N ARG A 101 15.37 2.49 18.96
CA ARG A 101 14.69 2.94 20.18
C ARG A 101 13.27 3.51 19.95
N ASP A 102 12.99 4.11 18.79
CA ASP A 102 11.75 4.86 18.54
C ASP A 102 11.18 4.69 17.12
N GLY A 103 11.87 3.95 16.24
CA GLY A 103 11.42 3.71 14.88
C GLY A 103 11.54 4.94 13.95
N GLU A 104 12.26 6.01 14.37
CA GLU A 104 12.58 7.12 13.48
C GLU A 104 13.41 6.61 12.30
N ARG A 105 13.13 7.12 11.09
CA ARG A 105 13.73 6.57 9.88
C ARG A 105 14.20 7.62 8.90
N THR A 106 15.23 7.25 8.18
CA THR A 106 15.69 7.95 6.98
C THR A 106 15.57 7.00 5.80
N VAL A 107 15.02 7.49 4.68
CA VAL A 107 14.79 6.69 3.47
C VAL A 107 15.45 7.37 2.29
N VAL A 108 16.27 6.62 1.55
CA VAL A 108 16.75 6.97 0.23
C VAL A 108 16.06 6.04 -0.76
N SER A 109 15.18 6.58 -1.59
CA SER A 109 14.39 5.79 -2.53
C SER A 109 14.60 6.25 -3.95
N ARG A 110 14.82 5.28 -4.84
CA ARG A 110 14.66 5.45 -6.27
C ARG A 110 13.28 4.89 -6.64
N ASN A 111 12.31 5.77 -6.87
CA ASN A 111 10.99 5.37 -7.36
C ASN A 111 11.09 4.68 -8.73
N ALA A 112 10.06 3.90 -9.06
CA ALA A 112 9.91 3.35 -10.39
C ALA A 112 10.02 4.48 -11.43
N GLY A 113 10.87 4.29 -12.44
CA GLY A 113 10.94 5.19 -13.57
C GLY A 113 9.61 5.21 -14.34
N GLN A 114 9.53 6.02 -15.39
CA GLN A 114 8.37 5.95 -16.29
C GLN A 114 8.39 4.60 -17.02
N HIS A 115 7.58 3.65 -16.55
CA HIS A 115 7.38 2.40 -17.27
C HIS A 115 6.34 2.62 -18.38
N PRO A 116 6.67 2.26 -19.62
CA PRO A 116 5.72 2.34 -20.74
C PRO A 116 4.60 1.30 -20.62
N GLY A 117 4.71 0.38 -19.63
CA GLY A 117 3.84 -0.77 -19.47
C GLY A 117 2.37 -0.40 -19.35
N ALA A 118 1.61 -0.98 -20.27
CA ALA A 118 0.16 -1.05 -20.23
C ALA A 118 -0.28 -2.14 -19.25
N MET A 119 -1.59 -2.33 -19.12
CA MET A 119 -2.18 -3.44 -18.39
C MET A 119 -1.60 -4.80 -18.85
N PRO A 120 -1.51 -5.81 -17.97
CA PRO A 120 -1.25 -7.18 -18.39
C PRO A 120 -2.36 -7.64 -19.35
N GLY A 121 -2.03 -8.58 -20.25
CA GLY A 121 -2.98 -9.09 -21.24
C GLY A 121 -4.20 -9.78 -20.63
N GLU A 122 -4.02 -10.38 -19.45
CA GLU A 122 -5.10 -11.07 -18.72
C GLU A 122 -5.09 -10.69 -17.24
N LEU A 123 -6.27 -10.44 -16.72
CA LEU A 123 -6.55 -10.24 -15.28
C LEU A 123 -7.50 -11.33 -14.81
N PRO A 124 -7.51 -11.67 -13.51
CA PRO A 124 -8.45 -12.65 -12.97
C PRO A 124 -9.92 -12.23 -13.20
N ASP A 125 -10.77 -13.20 -13.52
CA ASP A 125 -12.20 -12.95 -13.77
C ASP A 125 -13.00 -12.71 -12.49
N ASP A 126 -12.51 -13.20 -11.34
CA ASP A 126 -13.17 -13.16 -10.04
C ASP A 126 -12.73 -11.98 -9.15
N VAL A 127 -12.18 -10.92 -9.76
CA VAL A 127 -11.77 -9.71 -9.03
C VAL A 127 -12.98 -9.01 -8.45
N ARG A 128 -12.99 -8.84 -7.12
CA ARG A 128 -14.06 -8.14 -6.40
C ARG A 128 -13.74 -6.71 -5.99
N VAL A 129 -12.46 -6.37 -5.87
CA VAL A 129 -11.97 -5.03 -5.49
C VAL A 129 -10.63 -4.77 -6.17
N VAL A 130 -10.44 -3.55 -6.58
CA VAL A 130 -9.15 -3.03 -7.08
C VAL A 130 -8.61 -1.98 -6.13
N LEU A 131 -7.30 -2.05 -5.81
CA LEU A 131 -6.57 -0.96 -5.16
C LEU A 131 -5.51 -0.42 -6.11
N VAL A 132 -5.40 0.90 -6.22
CA VAL A 132 -4.37 1.60 -7.00
C VAL A 132 -3.65 2.65 -6.13
N ASP A 133 -2.33 2.83 -6.33
CA ASP A 133 -1.52 3.84 -5.62
C ASP A 133 -1.05 5.01 -6.52
N GLY A 134 -1.33 4.93 -7.82
CA GLY A 134 -0.98 5.96 -8.79
C GLY A 134 0.51 6.11 -9.10
N HIS A 135 1.39 5.26 -8.57
CA HIS A 135 2.83 5.31 -8.84
C HIS A 135 3.23 4.83 -10.22
N LEU A 136 2.41 3.99 -10.85
CA LEU A 136 2.51 3.58 -12.25
C LEU A 136 1.30 4.15 -13.01
N PRO A 137 1.38 5.38 -13.53
CA PRO A 137 0.21 6.14 -13.99
C PRO A 137 -0.64 5.42 -15.05
N ARG A 138 0.00 4.86 -16.08
CA ARG A 138 -0.70 4.15 -17.16
C ARG A 138 -1.37 2.87 -16.67
N LEU A 139 -0.68 2.12 -15.81
CA LEU A 139 -1.24 0.92 -15.18
C LEU A 139 -2.44 1.28 -14.30
N ALA A 140 -2.27 2.23 -13.38
CA ALA A 140 -3.32 2.63 -12.44
C ALA A 140 -4.59 3.06 -13.17
N LEU A 141 -4.45 3.90 -14.21
CA LEU A 141 -5.57 4.38 -15.01
C LEU A 141 -6.21 3.25 -15.83
N GLY A 142 -5.42 2.38 -16.45
CA GLY A 142 -5.91 1.23 -17.21
C GLY A 142 -6.71 0.27 -16.34
N VAL A 143 -6.17 -0.11 -15.17
CA VAL A 143 -6.85 -1.02 -14.23
C VAL A 143 -8.11 -0.38 -13.63
N ALA A 144 -8.07 0.91 -13.30
CA ALA A 144 -9.24 1.61 -12.77
C ALA A 144 -10.38 1.69 -13.82
N ARG A 145 -10.08 1.95 -15.09
CA ARG A 145 -11.06 1.92 -16.18
C ARG A 145 -11.64 0.52 -16.38
N TRP A 146 -10.78 -0.49 -16.45
CA TRP A 146 -11.19 -1.89 -16.56
C TRP A 146 -12.13 -2.32 -15.43
N ALA A 147 -11.81 -1.91 -14.19
CA ALA A 147 -12.64 -2.17 -13.03
C ALA A 147 -14.00 -1.45 -13.13
N ARG A 148 -14.00 -0.17 -13.53
CA ARG A 148 -15.22 0.62 -13.66
C ARG A 148 -16.19 0.03 -14.68
N GLU A 149 -15.68 -0.43 -15.84
CA GLU A 149 -16.48 -1.07 -16.89
C GLU A 149 -17.18 -2.35 -16.39
N ARG A 150 -16.63 -3.00 -15.35
CA ARG A 150 -17.15 -4.24 -14.76
C ARG A 150 -17.92 -4.02 -13.46
N GLY A 151 -18.10 -2.77 -13.04
CA GLY A 151 -18.75 -2.45 -11.76
C GLY A 151 -17.93 -2.86 -10.53
N ILE A 152 -16.62 -3.09 -10.69
CA ILE A 152 -15.72 -3.46 -9.59
C ILE A 152 -15.30 -2.19 -8.81
N PRO A 153 -15.45 -2.17 -7.48
CA PRO A 153 -15.03 -1.04 -6.65
C PRO A 153 -13.52 -0.76 -6.75
N VAL A 154 -13.17 0.53 -6.88
CA VAL A 154 -11.79 1.00 -6.92
C VAL A 154 -11.46 1.77 -5.64
N VAL A 155 -10.43 1.36 -4.95
CA VAL A 155 -9.83 2.04 -3.79
C VAL A 155 -8.55 2.73 -4.24
N LEU A 156 -8.39 3.99 -3.90
CA LEU A 156 -7.17 4.76 -4.13
C LEU A 156 -6.38 4.92 -2.83
N ASP A 157 -5.14 4.48 -2.83
CA ASP A 157 -4.13 4.91 -1.86
C ASP A 157 -3.55 6.26 -2.29
N ALA A 158 -4.00 7.32 -1.62
CA ALA A 158 -3.62 8.69 -1.91
C ALA A 158 -2.57 9.22 -0.92
N GLY A 159 -1.38 8.64 -0.92
CA GLY A 159 -0.26 9.07 -0.05
C GLY A 159 0.27 10.45 -0.41
N SER A 160 0.40 10.76 -1.71
CA SER A 160 0.82 12.06 -2.22
C SER A 160 0.14 12.37 -3.55
N TRP A 161 0.00 13.67 -3.85
CA TRP A 161 -0.56 14.07 -5.15
C TRP A 161 0.34 13.64 -6.30
N LYS A 162 -0.29 13.12 -7.35
CA LYS A 162 0.33 12.77 -8.63
C LYS A 162 -0.56 13.26 -9.77
N PRO A 163 -0.03 13.73 -10.90
CA PRO A 163 -0.87 14.26 -12.00
C PRO A 163 -1.95 13.28 -12.49
N VAL A 164 -1.66 11.98 -12.49
CA VAL A 164 -2.63 10.95 -12.90
C VAL A 164 -3.89 10.91 -12.02
N LEU A 165 -3.85 11.49 -10.82
CA LEU A 165 -5.02 11.51 -9.94
C LEU A 165 -6.17 12.35 -10.49
N ASP A 166 -5.90 13.36 -11.34
CA ASP A 166 -6.96 14.10 -12.02
C ASP A 166 -7.84 13.16 -12.87
N ASP A 167 -7.24 12.20 -13.56
CA ASP A 167 -7.95 11.22 -14.38
C ASP A 167 -8.47 10.01 -13.57
N LEU A 168 -7.84 9.69 -12.45
CA LEU A 168 -8.22 8.55 -11.60
C LEU A 168 -9.42 8.85 -10.71
N LEU A 169 -9.50 10.04 -10.13
CA LEU A 169 -10.53 10.37 -9.12
C LEU A 169 -11.96 10.11 -9.59
N PRO A 170 -12.36 10.38 -10.86
CA PRO A 170 -13.70 10.04 -11.34
C PRO A 170 -14.01 8.54 -11.39
N LEU A 171 -12.98 7.67 -11.31
CA LEU A 171 -13.11 6.21 -11.37
C LEU A 171 -13.08 5.58 -9.97
N VAL A 172 -12.73 6.35 -8.95
CA VAL A 172 -12.49 5.88 -7.57
C VAL A 172 -13.78 5.87 -6.76
N GLY A 173 -14.04 4.77 -6.07
CA GLY A 173 -15.14 4.65 -5.12
C GLY A 173 -14.78 5.13 -3.71
N ILE A 174 -13.56 4.84 -3.26
CA ILE A 174 -13.01 5.26 -1.95
C ILE A 174 -11.61 5.83 -2.17
N ALA A 175 -11.40 7.11 -1.84
CA ALA A 175 -10.07 7.69 -1.75
C ALA A 175 -9.62 7.71 -0.28
N ALA A 176 -8.55 6.97 0.02
CA ALA A 176 -7.94 6.93 1.33
C ALA A 176 -6.64 7.74 1.32
N CYS A 177 -6.64 8.85 2.04
CA CYS A 177 -5.58 9.86 2.03
C CYS A 177 -4.84 9.89 3.36
N SER A 178 -3.56 10.23 3.35
CA SER A 178 -2.89 10.64 4.57
C SER A 178 -3.25 12.09 4.93
N ALA A 179 -3.10 12.48 6.20
CA ALA A 179 -3.27 13.87 6.62
C ALA A 179 -2.29 14.85 5.94
N HIS A 180 -1.23 14.33 5.32
CA HIS A 180 -0.25 15.13 4.56
C HIS A 180 -0.60 15.26 3.07
N PHE A 181 -1.59 14.54 2.60
CA PHE A 181 -2.05 14.63 1.22
C PHE A 181 -2.59 16.04 0.94
N ARG A 182 -2.17 16.62 -0.18
CA ARG A 182 -2.61 17.94 -0.63
C ARG A 182 -3.01 17.85 -2.10
N ALA A 183 -4.32 17.89 -2.38
CA ALA A 183 -4.83 18.01 -3.73
C ALA A 183 -4.79 19.49 -4.17
N PRO A 184 -4.38 19.81 -5.39
CA PRO A 184 -4.58 21.15 -5.95
C PRO A 184 -6.07 21.37 -6.28
N GLY A 185 -6.57 22.58 -6.06
CA GLY A 185 -7.94 22.98 -6.41
C GLY A 185 -9.01 22.42 -5.45
N PRO A 186 -10.18 22.01 -5.97
CA PRO A 186 -11.32 21.59 -5.15
C PRO A 186 -11.05 20.27 -4.40
N GLY A 187 -11.85 20.03 -3.34
CA GLY A 187 -11.77 18.82 -2.53
C GLY A 187 -12.12 17.53 -3.31
N LEU A 188 -11.70 16.38 -2.80
CA LEU A 188 -11.92 15.11 -3.50
C LEU A 188 -13.41 14.76 -3.65
N ARG A 189 -14.24 15.16 -2.68
CA ARG A 189 -15.70 15.01 -2.76
C ARG A 189 -16.28 15.84 -3.92
N GLU A 190 -15.83 17.08 -4.06
CA GLU A 190 -16.25 17.98 -5.15
C GLU A 190 -15.79 17.47 -6.52
N ARG A 191 -14.73 16.68 -6.56
CA ARG A 191 -14.24 15.97 -7.76
C ARG A 191 -14.97 14.65 -8.04
N GLY A 192 -16.05 14.36 -7.31
CA GLY A 192 -16.94 13.22 -7.54
C GLY A 192 -16.54 11.92 -6.85
N VAL A 193 -15.55 11.91 -5.94
CA VAL A 193 -15.20 10.71 -5.17
C VAL A 193 -16.30 10.40 -4.16
N PRO A 194 -16.97 9.22 -4.20
CA PRO A 194 -18.10 8.91 -3.33
C PRO A 194 -17.78 8.83 -1.84
N ALA A 195 -16.59 8.38 -1.48
CA ALA A 195 -16.13 8.30 -0.09
C ALA A 195 -14.67 8.75 0.03
N VAL A 196 -14.41 9.67 0.95
CA VAL A 196 -13.06 10.14 1.27
C VAL A 196 -12.75 9.76 2.71
N VAL A 197 -11.59 9.16 2.93
CA VAL A 197 -11.09 8.77 4.25
C VAL A 197 -9.72 9.41 4.46
N VAL A 198 -9.46 9.97 5.64
CA VAL A 198 -8.19 10.63 5.96
C VAL A 198 -7.60 10.01 7.22
N THR A 199 -6.46 9.34 7.05
CA THR A 199 -5.68 8.78 8.17
C THR A 199 -4.68 9.80 8.69
N ASP A 200 -4.41 9.79 10.01
CA ASP A 200 -3.52 10.74 10.66
C ASP A 200 -2.71 10.10 11.80
N GLY A 201 -2.01 9.02 11.48
CA GLY A 201 -1.24 8.27 12.46
C GLY A 201 -2.11 7.79 13.62
N PRO A 202 -1.78 8.14 14.89
CA PRO A 202 -2.56 7.71 16.05
C PRO A 202 -3.83 8.56 16.30
N ARG A 203 -4.07 9.62 15.51
CA ARG A 203 -5.27 10.45 15.63
C ARG A 203 -6.48 9.79 14.96
N PRO A 204 -7.71 10.19 15.32
CA PRO A 204 -8.91 9.63 14.73
C PRO A 204 -8.90 9.71 13.20
N VAL A 205 -9.33 8.63 12.55
CA VAL A 205 -9.54 8.59 11.10
C VAL A 205 -10.83 9.31 10.76
N ARG A 206 -10.75 10.33 9.92
CA ARG A 206 -11.91 11.09 9.43
C ARG A 206 -12.44 10.46 8.15
N TRP A 207 -13.73 10.49 7.97
CA TRP A 207 -14.38 10.06 6.74
C TRP A 207 -15.53 10.97 6.34
N GLU A 208 -15.81 11.02 5.04
CA GLU A 208 -16.89 11.82 4.45
C GLU A 208 -17.49 11.09 3.24
N THR A 209 -18.83 11.08 3.17
CA THR A 209 -19.63 10.57 2.05
C THR A 209 -20.76 11.56 1.73
N ALA A 210 -21.65 11.23 0.78
CA ALA A 210 -22.86 12.03 0.56
C ALA A 210 -23.84 11.95 1.74
N ASP A 211 -23.84 10.82 2.47
CA ASP A 211 -24.80 10.52 3.53
C ASP A 211 -24.35 11.04 4.91
N GLY A 212 -23.12 11.52 5.02
CA GLY A 212 -22.58 12.06 6.27
C GLY A 212 -21.06 11.99 6.38
N ALA A 213 -20.58 12.44 7.52
CA ALA A 213 -19.17 12.45 7.88
C ALA A 213 -19.00 12.05 9.35
N GLY A 214 -17.78 11.65 9.71
CA GLY A 214 -17.49 11.29 11.10
C GLY A 214 -16.02 10.97 11.33
N GLU A 215 -15.73 10.59 12.56
CA GLU A 215 -14.40 10.19 13.02
C GLU A 215 -14.44 8.81 13.67
N ILE A 216 -13.40 8.06 13.49
CA ILE A 216 -13.21 6.72 14.09
C ILE A 216 -11.89 6.71 14.84
N GLU A 217 -11.96 6.41 16.12
CA GLU A 217 -10.79 6.30 16.99
C GLU A 217 -9.82 5.23 16.51
N VAL A 218 -8.52 5.50 16.66
CA VAL A 218 -7.44 4.55 16.42
C VAL A 218 -7.08 3.87 17.74
N PRO A 219 -6.91 2.53 17.78
CA PRO A 219 -6.48 1.82 18.98
C PRO A 219 -5.16 2.36 19.52
N ARG A 220 -5.11 2.67 20.82
CA ARG A 220 -3.89 3.13 21.47
C ARG A 220 -2.97 1.95 21.73
N VAL A 221 -1.87 1.90 21.02
CA VAL A 221 -0.85 0.85 21.14
C VAL A 221 0.55 1.46 21.25
N ARG A 222 1.47 0.72 21.86
CA ARG A 222 2.88 1.09 21.80
C ARG A 222 3.41 0.71 20.41
N ALA A 223 3.69 1.70 19.60
CA ALA A 223 4.30 1.51 18.29
C ALA A 223 5.79 1.13 18.45
N VAL A 224 6.20 0.07 17.77
CA VAL A 224 7.57 -0.41 17.66
C VAL A 224 8.14 -0.04 16.29
N ASP A 225 7.31 -0.12 15.24
CA ASP A 225 7.72 0.18 13.87
C ASP A 225 6.51 0.64 13.06
N THR A 226 6.57 1.87 12.55
CA THR A 226 5.49 2.49 11.77
C THR A 226 5.71 2.45 10.25
N LEU A 227 6.82 1.84 9.77
CA LEU A 227 7.10 1.71 8.33
C LEU A 227 6.01 0.87 7.65
N GLY A 228 5.38 1.40 6.61
CA GLY A 228 4.31 0.72 5.86
C GLY A 228 2.97 0.57 6.61
N ALA A 229 2.78 1.22 7.77
CA ALA A 229 1.51 1.13 8.51
C ALA A 229 0.31 1.65 7.70
N GLY A 230 0.50 2.71 6.91
CA GLY A 230 -0.50 3.22 5.98
C GLY A 230 -0.86 2.21 4.90
N ASP A 231 0.14 1.58 4.30
CA ASP A 231 -0.06 0.59 3.24
C ASP A 231 -0.83 -0.63 3.76
N VAL A 232 -0.48 -1.09 4.98
CA VAL A 232 -1.18 -2.19 5.67
C VAL A 232 -2.63 -1.79 5.95
N TRP A 233 -2.87 -0.55 6.39
CA TRP A 233 -4.20 0.00 6.58
C TRP A 233 -5.00 0.01 5.26
N HIS A 234 -4.40 0.45 4.14
CA HIS A 234 -5.03 0.45 2.81
C HIS A 234 -5.33 -0.98 2.31
N GLY A 235 -4.44 -1.93 2.58
CA GLY A 235 -4.68 -3.35 2.28
C GLY A 235 -5.88 -3.91 3.05
N ALA A 236 -6.00 -3.59 4.34
CA ALA A 236 -7.14 -3.97 5.16
C ALA A 236 -8.44 -3.28 4.71
N LEU A 237 -8.35 -2.01 4.28
CA LEU A 237 -9.48 -1.30 3.68
C LEU A 237 -9.96 -2.04 2.42
N ALA A 238 -9.06 -2.35 1.48
CA ALA A 238 -9.41 -3.06 0.26
C ALA A 238 -9.99 -4.45 0.54
N TYR A 239 -9.43 -5.20 1.50
CA TYR A 239 -9.97 -6.49 1.96
C TYR A 239 -11.40 -6.38 2.46
N GLY A 240 -11.75 -5.32 3.19
CA GLY A 240 -13.06 -5.19 3.84
C GLY A 240 -14.14 -4.53 2.97
N VAL A 241 -13.80 -3.95 1.81
CA VAL A 241 -14.81 -3.41 0.86
C VAL A 241 -15.80 -4.51 0.46
N GLY A 242 -17.10 -4.19 0.55
CA GLY A 242 -18.19 -5.13 0.29
C GLY A 242 -18.50 -6.11 1.43
N ARG A 243 -17.65 -6.16 2.49
CA ARG A 243 -17.89 -6.95 3.71
C ARG A 243 -18.45 -6.12 4.85
N PHE A 244 -17.99 -4.87 4.95
CA PHE A 244 -18.33 -3.95 6.04
C PHE A 244 -18.89 -2.64 5.49
N ARG A 245 -19.72 -1.97 6.30
CA ARG A 245 -20.05 -0.55 6.09
C ARG A 245 -18.83 0.32 6.39
N LEU A 246 -18.74 1.51 5.80
CA LEU A 246 -17.54 2.36 5.87
C LEU A 246 -17.03 2.61 7.31
N PRO A 247 -17.83 2.94 8.33
CA PRO A 247 -17.32 3.11 9.69
C PRO A 247 -16.76 1.82 10.30
N GLU A 248 -17.35 0.66 10.02
CA GLU A 248 -16.90 -0.65 10.48
C GLU A 248 -15.61 -1.05 9.75
N LEU A 249 -15.56 -0.77 8.46
CA LEU A 249 -14.39 -0.97 7.61
C LEU A 249 -13.18 -0.19 8.11
N ILE A 250 -13.37 1.09 8.49
CA ILE A 250 -12.32 1.91 9.06
C ILE A 250 -11.85 1.34 10.42
N ARG A 251 -12.77 0.89 11.29
CA ARG A 251 -12.39 0.24 12.56
C ARG A 251 -11.54 -1.00 12.31
N PHE A 252 -11.96 -1.85 11.39
CA PHE A 252 -11.21 -3.05 11.01
C PHE A 252 -9.81 -2.70 10.50
N ALA A 253 -9.69 -1.74 9.58
CA ALA A 253 -8.40 -1.30 9.06
C ALA A 253 -7.50 -0.70 10.16
N ASN A 254 -8.07 0.04 11.12
CA ASN A 254 -7.36 0.57 12.28
C ASN A 254 -6.79 -0.57 13.17
N GLU A 255 -7.56 -1.64 13.42
CA GLU A 255 -7.10 -2.81 14.18
C GLU A 255 -5.94 -3.54 13.48
N VAL A 256 -6.04 -3.72 12.16
CA VAL A 256 -4.99 -4.37 11.37
C VAL A 256 -3.70 -3.53 11.40
N ALA A 257 -3.80 -2.22 11.18
CA ALA A 257 -2.63 -1.32 11.25
C ALA A 257 -2.06 -1.22 12.68
N ALA A 258 -2.91 -1.19 13.71
CA ALA A 258 -2.49 -1.22 15.11
C ALA A 258 -1.75 -2.52 15.45
N THR A 259 -2.15 -3.64 14.86
CA THR A 259 -1.43 -4.91 14.99
C THR A 259 -0.05 -4.82 14.33
N LYS A 260 0.04 -4.27 13.10
CA LYS A 260 1.31 -4.10 12.39
C LYS A 260 2.31 -3.29 13.20
N VAL A 261 1.94 -2.12 13.71
CA VAL A 261 2.90 -1.20 14.33
C VAL A 261 3.49 -1.72 15.65
N ARG A 262 2.94 -2.78 16.21
CA ARG A 262 3.49 -3.46 17.42
C ARG A 262 4.65 -4.40 17.12
N HIS A 263 4.95 -4.66 15.83
CA HIS A 263 5.98 -5.60 15.39
C HIS A 263 7.06 -4.87 14.59
N ALA A 264 8.30 -5.17 14.89
CA ALA A 264 9.46 -4.64 14.19
C ALA A 264 9.65 -5.36 12.84
N GLY A 265 10.11 -4.62 11.84
CA GLY A 265 10.45 -5.14 10.53
C GLY A 265 9.28 -5.29 9.56
N PRO A 266 9.59 -5.60 8.30
CA PRO A 266 8.62 -5.52 7.21
C PRO A 266 7.58 -6.64 7.23
N ARG A 267 7.84 -7.80 7.87
CA ARG A 267 6.98 -8.99 7.79
C ARG A 267 6.61 -9.67 9.11
N ALA A 268 7.23 -9.30 10.24
CA ALA A 268 6.98 -9.96 11.52
C ALA A 268 5.53 -9.86 12.04
N TRP A 269 4.76 -8.92 11.52
CA TRP A 269 3.35 -8.70 11.84
C TRP A 269 2.39 -9.66 11.11
N VAL A 270 2.81 -10.30 10.02
CA VAL A 270 1.95 -11.11 9.14
C VAL A 270 1.23 -12.25 9.88
N PRO A 271 1.87 -13.04 10.76
CA PRO A 271 1.19 -14.10 11.51
C PRO A 271 0.07 -13.57 12.42
N GLU A 272 0.24 -12.38 12.98
CA GLU A 272 -0.75 -11.79 13.89
C GLU A 272 -1.94 -11.21 13.12
N VAL A 273 -1.70 -10.53 12.00
CA VAL A 273 -2.76 -10.03 11.12
C VAL A 273 -3.58 -11.19 10.54
N ARG A 274 -2.97 -12.34 10.27
CA ARG A 274 -3.69 -13.55 9.80
C ARG A 274 -4.81 -13.98 10.75
N LYS A 275 -4.68 -13.74 12.04
CA LYS A 275 -5.69 -14.08 13.05
C LYS A 275 -6.92 -13.17 12.99
N LEU A 276 -6.80 -12.01 12.34
CA LEU A 276 -7.89 -11.03 12.19
C LEU A 276 -8.75 -11.28 10.92
N GLY A 277 -8.31 -12.15 10.03
CA GLY A 277 -9.07 -12.48 8.81
C GLY A 277 -10.46 -13.03 9.15
N VAL A 278 -11.50 -12.44 8.54
CA VAL A 278 -12.89 -12.90 8.68
C VAL A 278 -13.09 -14.06 7.70
N ARG A 279 -13.52 -15.22 8.20
CA ARG A 279 -13.85 -16.40 7.42
C ARG A 279 -15.26 -16.29 6.81
#